data_2fb0e805535884f9a7bc49f10230b2d7
#
_entry.id   2fb0e805535884f9a7bc49f10230b2d7
#
_cell.length_a   1.000
_cell.length_b   1.000
_cell.length_c   1.000
_cell.angle_alpha   90.00
_cell.angle_beta   90.00
_cell.angle_gamma   90.00
#
_symmetry.space_group_name_H-M   'P 1'
#
loop_
_entity.id
_entity.type
_entity.pdbx_description
1 polymer ?
#
loop_
_entity_poly.entity_id
_entity_poly.type
_entity_poly.pdbx_seq_one_letter_code
_entity_poly.pdbx_strand_id
1 'polypeptide(L)'
;MSAPARAARFTADVIVVGSGPGGATVAREMARAGKTVLVFERGRDHRGQAHYGTYPGAMLYSDKMSFLFTEEGLNIISPIMVGGATSMFCGCAAPPPVWLKERYGIDIDREVRDTEAELRIAPLPDALRGSASTRIAEAAGALGHTWFAQPKFMSPARAKKFTCTASCMLGCRCKAKWNAGEWIDDAVRAGAQLHTGARISGVLRDGGRVAGIEGTMRGRRFSATAPVVVLAAGGIGTPRILQASGLSQAGIGMTMDTTVMVYGMDKEKGTGNEPPMTWSWENDDEGYMLSTLIDPWLLYPLGAMRVGVKPALMWRRWGNLLGVMIKLKDEISGGVFPGGTIRKPLTTQDATRLAGARRMSERILIEAGADPSSLFMRPLMGTHPSGTVRIGTMLDTDLKTEVDGLYVCDASTFPESLDRPTVLTIIGLGKRLAGHLLGASPSREVSP
;
A
#
# COMPACT_ATOMS: atom_id res chain seq x y z
N MET A 1 12.81 30.42 34.90
CA MET A 1 12.36 29.10 34.40
C MET A 1 10.92 29.26 33.95
N SER A 2 10.64 29.28 32.62
CA SER A 2 9.27 29.37 32.09
C SER A 2 8.54 28.07 32.44
N ALA A 3 7.31 28.18 32.93
CA ALA A 3 6.44 27.04 33.21
C ALA A 3 6.35 26.15 31.96
N PRO A 4 6.36 24.81 32.13
CA PRO A 4 6.21 23.89 31.01
C PRO A 4 4.86 24.16 30.32
N ALA A 5 4.90 24.44 29.01
CA ALA A 5 3.70 24.70 28.24
C ALA A 5 2.73 23.50 28.41
N ARG A 6 1.50 23.80 28.86
CA ARG A 6 0.46 22.80 29.09
C ARG A 6 0.25 21.98 27.82
N ALA A 7 0.29 20.65 27.93
CA ALA A 7 0.07 19.75 26.80
C ALA A 7 -1.32 20.02 26.16
N ALA A 8 -1.38 20.12 24.82
CA ALA A 8 -2.66 20.29 24.14
C ALA A 8 -3.53 19.04 24.39
N ARG A 9 -4.82 19.26 24.65
CA ARG A 9 -5.81 18.20 24.87
C ARG A 9 -6.93 18.31 23.85
N PHE A 10 -7.30 17.18 23.30
CA PHE A 10 -8.38 17.06 22.30
C PHE A 10 -9.39 16.02 22.77
N THR A 11 -10.63 16.13 22.31
CA THR A 11 -11.69 15.14 22.59
C THR A 11 -12.55 14.94 21.34
N ALA A 12 -12.96 13.71 21.04
CA ALA A 12 -13.82 13.35 19.94
C ALA A 12 -14.57 12.05 20.21
N ASP A 13 -15.52 11.69 19.33
CA ASP A 13 -16.15 10.36 19.34
C ASP A 13 -15.19 9.31 18.80
N VAL A 14 -14.39 9.65 17.79
CA VAL A 14 -13.47 8.74 17.11
C VAL A 14 -12.13 9.43 16.86
N ILE A 15 -11.05 8.72 17.23
CA ILE A 15 -9.69 9.10 16.85
C ILE A 15 -9.21 8.11 15.78
N VAL A 16 -8.66 8.63 14.68
CA VAL A 16 -8.01 7.86 13.62
C VAL A 16 -6.53 8.22 13.56
N VAL A 17 -5.65 7.23 13.63
CA VAL A 17 -4.19 7.40 13.59
C VAL A 17 -3.66 6.93 12.25
N GLY A 18 -3.29 7.86 11.39
CA GLY A 18 -2.85 7.65 10.01
C GLY A 18 -3.93 8.03 8.99
N SER A 19 -3.47 8.59 7.88
CA SER A 19 -4.32 9.11 6.79
C SER A 19 -4.19 8.30 5.49
N GLY A 20 -3.67 7.08 5.57
CA GLY A 20 -3.65 6.12 4.47
C GLY A 20 -5.06 5.62 4.11
N PRO A 21 -5.20 4.67 3.16
CA PRO A 21 -6.51 4.26 2.64
C PRO A 21 -7.49 3.79 3.73
N GLY A 22 -7.02 3.02 4.73
CA GLY A 22 -7.89 2.57 5.83
C GLY A 22 -8.35 3.72 6.72
N GLY A 23 -7.41 4.52 7.22
CA GLY A 23 -7.72 5.67 8.09
C GLY A 23 -8.57 6.72 7.39
N ALA A 24 -8.28 7.04 6.12
CA ALA A 24 -9.08 7.98 5.34
C ALA A 24 -10.50 7.49 5.12
N THR A 25 -10.68 6.18 4.86
CA THR A 25 -12.00 5.57 4.71
C THR A 25 -12.81 5.71 5.99
N VAL A 26 -12.27 5.24 7.12
CA VAL A 26 -12.98 5.29 8.41
C VAL A 26 -13.27 6.75 8.80
N ALA A 27 -12.31 7.65 8.69
CA ALA A 27 -12.50 9.06 9.03
C ALA A 27 -13.63 9.69 8.21
N ARG A 28 -13.70 9.42 6.90
CA ARG A 28 -14.73 9.95 6.01
C ARG A 28 -16.12 9.39 6.36
N GLU A 29 -16.25 8.10 6.49
CA GLU A 29 -17.54 7.47 6.78
C GLU A 29 -18.09 7.90 8.15
N MET A 30 -17.22 7.96 9.17
CA MET A 30 -17.63 8.41 10.51
C MET A 30 -18.01 9.90 10.52
N ALA A 31 -17.25 10.77 9.85
CA ALA A 31 -17.57 12.20 9.77
C ALA A 31 -18.88 12.45 8.99
N ARG A 32 -19.11 11.74 7.88
CA ARG A 32 -20.37 11.79 7.12
C ARG A 32 -21.58 11.34 7.92
N ALA A 33 -21.36 10.44 8.88
CA ALA A 33 -22.39 10.01 9.83
C ALA A 33 -22.57 10.96 11.03
N GLY A 34 -21.96 12.14 11.01
CA GLY A 34 -22.09 13.18 12.04
C GLY A 34 -21.27 12.96 13.31
N LYS A 35 -20.33 12.02 13.32
CA LYS A 35 -19.43 11.83 14.45
C LYS A 35 -18.32 12.90 14.46
N THR A 36 -17.92 13.31 15.64
CA THR A 36 -16.71 14.13 15.81
C THR A 36 -15.48 13.24 15.61
N VAL A 37 -14.63 13.57 14.60
CA VAL A 37 -13.49 12.76 14.21
C VAL A 37 -12.20 13.59 14.27
N LEU A 38 -11.17 13.04 14.94
CA LEU A 38 -9.82 13.58 14.92
C LEU A 38 -8.92 12.61 14.14
N VAL A 39 -8.25 13.13 13.11
CA VAL A 39 -7.25 12.39 12.33
C VAL A 39 -5.86 12.90 12.66
N PHE A 40 -4.98 12.01 13.10
CA PHE A 40 -3.59 12.32 13.39
C PHE A 40 -2.67 11.66 12.36
N GLU A 41 -1.95 12.48 11.57
CA GLU A 41 -1.01 12.04 10.56
C GLU A 41 0.42 12.47 10.92
N ARG A 42 1.37 11.54 10.86
CA ARG A 42 2.79 11.79 11.16
C ARG A 42 3.44 12.73 10.15
N GLY A 43 3.09 12.55 8.88
CA GLY A 43 3.61 13.33 7.76
C GLY A 43 2.91 14.68 7.57
N ARG A 44 3.37 15.38 6.54
CA ARG A 44 2.72 16.63 6.06
C ARG A 44 1.90 16.34 4.82
N ASP A 45 1.09 17.31 4.41
CA ASP A 45 0.47 17.25 3.08
C ASP A 45 1.43 17.83 2.04
N HIS A 46 1.86 16.99 1.12
CA HIS A 46 2.74 17.36 0.01
C HIS A 46 2.00 17.47 -1.33
N ARG A 47 0.71 17.14 -1.40
CA ARG A 47 -0.06 17.00 -2.66
C ARG A 47 -0.15 18.31 -3.48
N GLY A 48 -0.17 19.46 -2.85
CA GLY A 48 -0.20 20.76 -3.51
C GLY A 48 1.17 21.39 -3.76
N GLN A 49 2.26 20.75 -3.37
CA GLN A 49 3.60 21.30 -3.42
C GLN A 49 4.28 21.05 -4.77
N ALA A 50 5.15 21.97 -5.22
CA ALA A 50 5.86 21.87 -6.49
C ALA A 50 6.73 20.60 -6.61
N HIS A 51 7.28 20.13 -5.48
CA HIS A 51 8.11 18.92 -5.42
C HIS A 51 7.31 17.61 -5.44
N TYR A 52 5.98 17.64 -5.27
CA TYR A 52 5.17 16.41 -5.28
C TYR A 52 5.25 15.73 -6.64
N GLY A 53 5.50 14.42 -6.63
CA GLY A 53 5.65 13.62 -7.85
C GLY A 53 6.97 13.83 -8.59
N THR A 54 7.98 14.41 -7.91
CA THR A 54 9.36 14.51 -8.41
C THR A 54 10.27 13.54 -7.66
N TYR A 55 11.45 13.25 -8.19
CA TYR A 55 12.44 12.41 -7.50
C TYR A 55 12.89 12.99 -6.14
N PRO A 56 13.27 14.27 -6.03
CA PRO A 56 13.57 14.86 -4.74
C PRO A 56 12.37 14.83 -3.79
N GLY A 57 11.17 15.09 -4.30
CA GLY A 57 9.95 15.02 -3.51
C GLY A 57 9.71 13.63 -2.93
N ALA A 58 9.81 12.59 -3.77
CA ALA A 58 9.65 11.21 -3.31
C ALA A 58 10.60 10.85 -2.17
N MET A 59 11.84 11.34 -2.20
CA MET A 59 12.78 11.19 -1.09
C MET A 59 12.35 11.96 0.16
N LEU A 60 11.83 13.19 0.01
CA LEU A 60 11.42 14.01 1.16
C LEU A 60 10.26 13.41 1.96
N TYR A 61 9.29 12.78 1.29
CA TYR A 61 8.13 12.19 1.97
C TYR A 61 8.21 10.67 2.14
N SER A 62 9.32 10.02 1.78
CA SER A 62 9.56 8.63 2.12
C SER A 62 10.22 8.50 3.47
N ASP A 63 9.84 7.48 4.25
CA ASP A 63 10.48 7.18 5.52
C ASP A 63 11.98 6.93 5.31
N LYS A 64 12.80 7.56 6.15
CA LYS A 64 14.27 7.54 6.04
C LYS A 64 14.77 7.83 4.61
N MET A 65 14.11 8.72 3.89
CA MET A 65 14.49 9.10 2.53
C MET A 65 14.64 7.90 1.57
N SER A 66 13.75 6.91 1.67
CA SER A 66 13.80 5.63 0.94
C SER A 66 14.96 4.69 1.29
N PHE A 67 15.70 4.95 2.36
CA PHE A 67 16.73 4.06 2.92
C PHE A 67 16.24 3.21 4.09
N LEU A 68 14.95 2.88 4.09
CA LEU A 68 14.39 1.91 5.03
C LEU A 68 14.62 0.50 4.47
N PHE A 69 15.34 -0.33 5.24
CA PHE A 69 15.64 -1.70 4.86
C PHE A 69 15.27 -2.68 5.97
N THR A 70 14.96 -3.92 5.61
CA THR A 70 14.98 -5.04 6.54
C THR A 70 16.43 -5.45 6.84
N GLU A 71 16.64 -6.28 7.86
CA GLU A 71 17.97 -6.83 8.16
C GLU A 71 18.53 -7.65 7.00
N GLU A 72 17.67 -8.31 6.22
CA GLU A 72 18.03 -9.08 5.03
C GLU A 72 18.29 -8.20 3.79
N GLY A 73 18.16 -6.89 3.93
CA GLY A 73 18.46 -5.90 2.88
C GLY A 73 17.34 -5.66 1.87
N LEU A 74 16.11 -6.05 2.17
CA LEU A 74 14.95 -5.66 1.35
C LEU A 74 14.67 -4.18 1.54
N ASN A 75 14.68 -3.40 0.45
CA ASN A 75 14.33 -1.99 0.50
C ASN A 75 12.81 -1.83 0.64
N ILE A 76 12.39 -0.96 1.55
CA ILE A 76 10.99 -0.65 1.80
C ILE A 76 10.74 0.82 1.48
N ILE A 77 9.82 1.10 0.56
CA ILE A 77 9.39 2.47 0.27
C ILE A 77 8.08 2.73 1.03
N SER A 78 8.16 3.60 2.02
CA SER A 78 7.03 3.93 2.91
C SER A 78 6.80 5.44 2.92
N PRO A 79 5.80 5.97 2.20
CA PRO A 79 5.47 7.39 2.25
C PRO A 79 4.91 7.81 3.61
N ILE A 80 5.40 8.92 4.13
CA ILE A 80 4.98 9.56 5.39
C ILE A 80 4.37 10.90 5.04
N MET A 81 3.11 10.87 4.65
CA MET A 81 2.36 12.06 4.23
C MET A 81 0.86 11.79 4.20
N VAL A 82 0.06 12.85 4.11
CA VAL A 82 -1.38 12.73 3.91
C VAL A 82 -1.68 11.89 2.67
N GLY A 83 -2.53 10.88 2.85
CA GLY A 83 -2.84 9.87 1.83
C GLY A 83 -1.98 8.60 1.91
N GLY A 84 -0.92 8.58 2.73
CA GLY A 84 -0.06 7.41 2.96
C GLY A 84 0.45 6.79 1.65
N ALA A 85 0.49 5.47 1.59
CA ALA A 85 1.02 4.71 0.45
C ALA A 85 0.33 5.00 -0.89
N THR A 86 -0.94 5.47 -0.90
CA THR A 86 -1.64 5.84 -2.14
C THR A 86 -1.04 7.06 -2.85
N SER A 87 -0.14 7.79 -2.20
CA SER A 87 0.62 8.87 -2.83
C SER A 87 1.64 8.32 -3.85
N MET A 88 2.24 7.15 -3.57
CA MET A 88 3.32 6.56 -4.38
C MET A 88 2.96 5.23 -5.07
N PHE A 89 1.75 4.71 -4.91
CA PHE A 89 1.35 3.44 -5.51
C PHE A 89 1.15 3.53 -7.04
N CYS A 90 1.11 2.38 -7.71
CA CYS A 90 0.86 2.28 -9.15
C CYS A 90 -0.60 2.53 -9.54
N GLY A 91 -1.48 2.80 -8.58
CA GLY A 91 -2.91 3.01 -8.81
C GLY A 91 -3.67 1.75 -9.19
N CYS A 92 -3.17 0.56 -8.90
CA CYS A 92 -3.86 -0.69 -9.19
C CYS A 92 -4.96 -0.97 -8.16
N ALA A 93 -6.08 -1.49 -8.66
CA ALA A 93 -7.22 -1.93 -7.89
C ALA A 93 -7.43 -3.43 -8.18
N ALA A 94 -6.89 -4.29 -7.35
CA ALA A 94 -7.18 -5.71 -7.41
C ALA A 94 -8.34 -6.04 -6.48
N PRO A 95 -9.27 -6.93 -6.87
CA PRO A 95 -10.31 -7.40 -5.98
C PRO A 95 -9.70 -8.12 -4.77
N PRO A 96 -10.40 -8.14 -3.62
CA PRO A 96 -9.97 -8.94 -2.48
C PRO A 96 -9.85 -10.42 -2.87
N PRO A 97 -8.92 -11.17 -2.29
CA PRO A 97 -8.84 -12.60 -2.54
C PRO A 97 -10.05 -13.30 -1.93
N VAL A 98 -10.60 -14.27 -2.65
CA VAL A 98 -11.81 -15.02 -2.28
C VAL A 98 -11.67 -15.71 -0.91
N TRP A 99 -10.46 -16.20 -0.59
CA TRP A 99 -10.17 -16.84 0.69
C TRP A 99 -10.38 -15.92 1.92
N LEU A 100 -10.37 -14.60 1.75
CA LEU A 100 -10.65 -13.68 2.86
C LEU A 100 -12.09 -13.86 3.39
N LYS A 101 -13.04 -14.08 2.49
CA LYS A 101 -14.42 -14.40 2.82
C LYS A 101 -14.57 -15.85 3.24
N GLU A 102 -14.04 -16.78 2.46
CA GLU A 102 -14.25 -18.23 2.67
C GLU A 102 -13.59 -18.77 3.94
N ARG A 103 -12.35 -18.36 4.23
CA ARG A 103 -11.58 -18.88 5.38
C ARG A 103 -11.67 -18.01 6.64
N TYR A 104 -11.85 -16.71 6.47
CA TYR A 104 -11.85 -15.77 7.60
C TYR A 104 -13.23 -15.15 7.87
N GLY A 105 -14.24 -15.44 7.05
CA GLY A 105 -15.59 -14.91 7.22
C GLY A 105 -15.71 -13.40 6.99
N ILE A 106 -14.73 -12.79 6.32
CA ILE A 106 -14.69 -11.35 6.07
C ILE A 106 -15.27 -11.06 4.69
N ASP A 107 -16.55 -10.78 4.65
CA ASP A 107 -17.25 -10.33 3.46
C ASP A 107 -17.16 -8.81 3.33
N ILE A 108 -16.58 -8.34 2.25
CA ILE A 108 -16.45 -6.93 1.87
C ILE A 108 -16.85 -6.70 0.40
N ASP A 109 -17.57 -7.63 -0.20
CA ASP A 109 -17.93 -7.58 -1.61
C ASP A 109 -18.76 -6.34 -1.94
N ARG A 110 -19.70 -5.96 -1.04
CA ARG A 110 -20.52 -4.77 -1.18
C ARG A 110 -19.67 -3.50 -1.14
N GLU A 111 -18.83 -3.37 -0.12
CA GLU A 111 -17.96 -2.22 0.11
C GLU A 111 -16.98 -2.01 -1.04
N VAL A 112 -16.52 -3.10 -1.65
CA VAL A 112 -15.65 -3.10 -2.84
C VAL A 112 -16.45 -2.60 -4.05
N ARG A 113 -17.60 -3.20 -4.37
CA ARG A 113 -18.45 -2.74 -5.49
C ARG A 113 -18.84 -1.27 -5.36
N ASP A 114 -19.23 -0.82 -4.16
CA ASP A 114 -19.56 0.58 -3.89
C ASP A 114 -18.35 1.50 -4.12
N THR A 115 -17.16 1.03 -3.79
CA THR A 115 -15.91 1.78 -4.02
C THR A 115 -15.53 1.83 -5.49
N GLU A 116 -15.68 0.73 -6.22
CA GLU A 116 -15.43 0.66 -7.66
C GLU A 116 -16.35 1.61 -8.43
N ALA A 117 -17.64 1.63 -8.06
CA ALA A 117 -18.61 2.55 -8.65
C ALA A 117 -18.30 4.02 -8.30
N GLU A 118 -18.02 4.32 -7.03
CA GLU A 118 -17.73 5.68 -6.55
C GLU A 118 -16.49 6.27 -7.23
N LEU A 119 -15.41 5.50 -7.30
CA LEU A 119 -14.14 5.93 -7.85
C LEU A 119 -14.00 5.64 -9.36
N ARG A 120 -15.03 5.04 -9.98
CA ARG A 120 -15.03 4.63 -11.39
C ARG A 120 -13.80 3.81 -11.74
N ILE A 121 -13.56 2.78 -10.91
CA ILE A 121 -12.42 1.87 -11.10
C ILE A 121 -12.66 1.02 -12.35
N ALA A 122 -11.74 1.11 -13.30
CA ALA A 122 -11.76 0.35 -14.53
C ALA A 122 -10.33 0.23 -15.08
N PRO A 123 -10.06 -0.70 -15.99
CA PRO A 123 -8.83 -0.69 -16.78
C PRO A 123 -8.69 0.61 -17.57
N LEU A 124 -7.45 1.03 -17.85
CA LEU A 124 -7.23 2.14 -18.77
C LEU A 124 -7.74 1.77 -20.18
N PRO A 125 -8.22 2.74 -20.96
CA PRO A 125 -8.50 2.52 -22.38
C PRO A 125 -7.28 1.92 -23.12
N ASP A 126 -7.49 1.07 -24.10
CA ASP A 126 -6.44 0.33 -24.81
C ASP A 126 -5.32 1.24 -25.31
N ALA A 127 -5.66 2.38 -25.90
CA ALA A 127 -4.70 3.38 -26.37
C ALA A 127 -3.79 3.97 -25.29
N LEU A 128 -4.14 3.80 -24.00
CA LEU A 128 -3.39 4.31 -22.85
C LEU A 128 -2.70 3.22 -22.04
N ARG A 129 -2.84 1.93 -22.40
CA ARG A 129 -2.18 0.83 -21.66
C ARG A 129 -0.70 0.67 -21.98
N GLY A 130 -0.23 1.27 -23.06
CA GLY A 130 1.14 1.16 -23.55
C GLY A 130 1.35 0.00 -24.53
N SER A 131 1.99 0.27 -25.65
CA SER A 131 2.21 -0.71 -26.72
C SER A 131 3.18 -1.83 -26.30
N ALA A 132 4.24 -1.49 -25.57
CA ALA A 132 5.19 -2.48 -25.10
C ALA A 132 4.60 -3.34 -23.97
N SER A 133 3.80 -2.75 -23.08
CA SER A 133 3.05 -3.50 -22.06
C SER A 133 2.04 -4.46 -22.68
N THR A 134 1.34 -4.03 -23.73
CA THR A 134 0.40 -4.90 -24.47
C THR A 134 1.14 -6.05 -25.17
N ARG A 135 2.28 -5.78 -25.80
CA ARG A 135 3.12 -6.80 -26.43
C ARG A 135 3.62 -7.86 -25.41
N ILE A 136 3.96 -7.45 -24.18
CA ILE A 136 4.31 -8.40 -23.11
C ILE A 136 3.11 -9.30 -22.77
N ALA A 137 1.90 -8.75 -22.70
CA ALA A 137 0.69 -9.52 -22.41
C ALA A 137 0.35 -10.47 -23.58
N GLU A 138 0.52 -10.04 -24.82
CA GLU A 138 0.35 -10.88 -26.02
C GLU A 138 1.36 -12.02 -26.07
N ALA A 139 2.63 -11.73 -25.77
CA ALA A 139 3.69 -12.74 -25.66
C ALA A 139 3.39 -13.79 -24.56
N ALA A 140 2.86 -13.35 -23.44
CA ALA A 140 2.40 -14.26 -22.39
C ALA A 140 1.23 -15.13 -22.89
N GLY A 141 0.31 -14.55 -23.65
CA GLY A 141 -0.79 -15.26 -24.31
C GLY A 141 -0.31 -16.34 -25.29
N ALA A 142 0.71 -16.05 -26.09
CA ALA A 142 1.35 -17.03 -26.99
C ALA A 142 1.99 -18.21 -26.24
N LEU A 143 2.37 -18.00 -24.99
CA LEU A 143 2.89 -19.02 -24.07
C LEU A 143 1.79 -19.73 -23.28
N GLY A 144 0.51 -19.43 -23.52
CA GLY A 144 -0.64 -20.06 -22.85
C GLY A 144 -1.09 -19.34 -21.57
N HIS A 145 -0.62 -18.13 -21.29
CA HIS A 145 -0.95 -17.37 -20.07
C HIS A 145 -1.77 -16.12 -20.41
N THR A 146 -3.09 -16.16 -20.21
CA THR A 146 -3.97 -15.03 -20.52
C THR A 146 -3.86 -13.95 -19.45
N TRP A 147 -3.27 -12.81 -19.81
CA TRP A 147 -3.19 -11.65 -18.94
C TRP A 147 -4.45 -10.79 -19.05
N PHE A 148 -4.84 -10.19 -17.94
CA PHE A 148 -5.97 -9.26 -17.88
C PHE A 148 -5.52 -7.81 -17.80
N ALA A 149 -6.33 -6.91 -18.33
CA ALA A 149 -6.13 -5.49 -18.18
C ALA A 149 -6.41 -5.08 -16.74
N GLN A 150 -5.39 -4.56 -16.04
CA GLN A 150 -5.44 -4.26 -14.61
C GLN A 150 -6.39 -3.09 -14.31
N PRO A 151 -7.44 -3.26 -13.49
CA PRO A 151 -8.26 -2.15 -13.01
C PRO A 151 -7.43 -1.13 -12.21
N LYS A 152 -7.78 0.16 -12.34
CA LYS A 152 -6.96 1.25 -11.82
C LYS A 152 -7.78 2.27 -11.03
N PHE A 153 -7.21 2.77 -9.94
CA PHE A 153 -7.60 4.02 -9.30
C PHE A 153 -7.16 5.24 -10.13
N MET A 154 -7.30 5.14 -11.46
CA MET A 154 -6.92 6.19 -12.40
C MET A 154 -8.04 6.44 -13.37
N SER A 155 -8.45 7.70 -13.51
CA SER A 155 -9.37 8.15 -14.54
C SER A 155 -8.69 9.19 -15.43
N PRO A 156 -8.40 8.88 -16.70
CA PRO A 156 -7.83 9.86 -17.65
C PRO A 156 -8.66 11.14 -17.77
N ALA A 157 -9.99 11.04 -17.60
CA ALA A 157 -10.90 12.18 -17.67
C ALA A 157 -10.69 13.23 -16.55
N ARG A 158 -10.02 12.86 -15.45
CA ARG A 158 -9.67 13.78 -14.36
C ARG A 158 -8.47 14.68 -14.69
N ALA A 159 -7.68 14.29 -15.66
CA ALA A 159 -6.46 15.01 -16.05
C ALA A 159 -6.71 15.96 -17.22
N LYS A 160 -6.18 17.19 -17.15
CA LYS A 160 -6.17 18.08 -18.33
C LYS A 160 -5.39 17.46 -19.49
N LYS A 161 -4.30 16.76 -19.18
CA LYS A 161 -3.49 15.97 -20.10
C LYS A 161 -3.00 14.73 -19.36
N PHE A 162 -3.34 13.56 -19.88
CA PHE A 162 -2.87 12.30 -19.31
C PHE A 162 -1.39 12.09 -19.69
N THR A 163 -0.52 12.13 -18.69
CA THR A 163 0.95 12.01 -18.86
C THR A 163 1.53 10.95 -17.94
N CYS A 164 0.78 9.86 -17.75
CA CYS A 164 1.19 8.80 -16.85
C CYS A 164 2.31 7.96 -17.46
N THR A 165 3.41 7.81 -16.71
CA THR A 165 4.57 6.96 -17.03
C THR A 165 5.02 6.24 -15.77
N ALA A 166 6.11 5.49 -15.80
CA ALA A 166 6.73 4.89 -14.60
C ALA A 166 6.93 5.92 -13.46
N SER A 167 7.17 7.21 -13.78
CA SER A 167 7.29 8.28 -12.78
C SER A 167 6.01 8.55 -11.97
N CYS A 168 4.86 8.01 -12.38
CA CYS A 168 3.61 8.10 -11.61
C CYS A 168 3.73 7.45 -10.21
N MET A 169 4.67 6.53 -10.04
CA MET A 169 5.01 5.94 -8.73
C MET A 169 5.63 6.93 -7.74
N LEU A 170 6.13 8.09 -8.20
CA LEU A 170 6.69 9.13 -7.33
C LEU A 170 5.61 10.06 -6.77
N GLY A 171 4.40 10.02 -7.33
CA GLY A 171 3.29 10.91 -7.04
C GLY A 171 2.58 11.36 -8.31
N CYS A 172 1.26 11.54 -8.28
CA CYS A 172 0.48 11.86 -9.46
C CYS A 172 0.40 13.36 -9.72
N ARG A 173 1.21 13.87 -10.66
CA ARG A 173 1.20 15.29 -11.04
C ARG A 173 0.05 15.66 -11.99
N CYS A 174 -0.41 14.73 -12.83
CA CYS A 174 -1.51 14.97 -13.77
C CYS A 174 -2.90 14.87 -13.14
N LYS A 175 -3.00 14.46 -11.86
CA LYS A 175 -4.24 14.30 -11.08
C LYS A 175 -5.19 13.19 -11.59
N ALA A 176 -4.75 12.34 -12.51
CA ALA A 176 -5.55 11.20 -12.98
C ALA A 176 -5.75 10.14 -11.89
N LYS A 177 -4.74 9.91 -11.06
CA LYS A 177 -4.72 8.88 -10.03
C LYS A 177 -5.34 9.42 -8.73
N TRP A 178 -6.31 8.66 -8.19
CA TRP A 178 -6.87 8.92 -6.88
C TRP A 178 -5.82 8.75 -5.78
N ASN A 179 -6.01 9.47 -4.68
CA ASN A 179 -5.17 9.41 -3.48
C ASN A 179 -6.06 9.47 -2.25
N ALA A 180 -5.79 8.65 -1.22
CA ALA A 180 -6.58 8.62 0.01
C ALA A 180 -6.68 9.97 0.72
N GLY A 181 -5.74 10.88 0.49
CA GLY A 181 -5.84 12.25 0.96
C GLY A 181 -7.07 13.01 0.42
N GLU A 182 -7.64 12.60 -0.73
CA GLU A 182 -8.90 13.17 -1.23
C GLU A 182 -10.07 12.81 -0.29
N TRP A 183 -10.06 11.60 0.27
CA TRP A 183 -11.06 11.21 1.25
C TRP A 183 -10.82 11.81 2.63
N ILE A 184 -9.57 12.17 2.98
CA ILE A 184 -9.29 13.03 4.13
C ILE A 184 -9.88 14.42 3.91
N ASP A 185 -9.74 14.99 2.71
CA ASP A 185 -10.36 16.30 2.39
C ASP A 185 -11.90 16.22 2.49
N ASP A 186 -12.51 15.09 2.06
CA ASP A 186 -13.94 14.83 2.23
C ASP A 186 -14.33 14.74 3.71
N ALA A 187 -13.54 14.03 4.52
CA ALA A 187 -13.76 13.93 5.97
C ALA A 187 -13.70 15.32 6.63
N VAL A 188 -12.73 16.14 6.27
CA VAL A 188 -12.60 17.52 6.79
C VAL A 188 -13.80 18.39 6.37
N ARG A 189 -14.26 18.27 5.11
CA ARG A 189 -15.48 18.96 4.69
C ARG A 189 -16.74 18.51 5.46
N ALA A 190 -16.75 17.26 5.91
CA ALA A 190 -17.81 16.71 6.76
C ALA A 190 -17.61 16.99 8.27
N GLY A 191 -16.61 17.79 8.67
CA GLY A 191 -16.39 18.25 10.04
C GLY A 191 -15.26 17.56 10.80
N ALA A 192 -14.54 16.60 10.20
CA ALA A 192 -13.35 16.03 10.84
C ALA A 192 -12.20 17.04 10.95
N GLN A 193 -11.34 16.87 11.94
CA GLN A 193 -10.13 17.67 12.11
C GLN A 193 -8.89 16.85 11.76
N LEU A 194 -8.06 17.36 10.84
CA LEU A 194 -6.78 16.77 10.46
C LEU A 194 -5.62 17.45 11.18
N HIS A 195 -4.83 16.69 11.92
CA HIS A 195 -3.62 17.12 12.59
C HIS A 195 -2.38 16.48 11.94
N THR A 196 -1.62 17.23 11.17
CA THR A 196 -0.38 16.78 10.52
C THR A 196 0.85 17.04 11.38
N GLY A 197 1.94 16.28 11.15
CA GLY A 197 3.16 16.34 11.97
C GLY A 197 2.94 15.77 13.38
N ALA A 198 1.97 14.90 13.53
CA ALA A 198 1.56 14.28 14.78
C ALA A 198 2.08 12.84 14.88
N ARG A 199 3.10 12.62 15.69
CA ARG A 199 3.67 11.30 15.95
C ARG A 199 3.04 10.73 17.22
N ILE A 200 2.25 9.66 17.05
CA ILE A 200 1.65 8.93 18.17
C ILE A 200 2.71 8.03 18.80
N SER A 201 2.84 8.09 20.11
CA SER A 201 3.76 7.28 20.91
C SER A 201 3.08 6.14 21.64
N GLY A 202 1.77 6.22 21.88
CA GLY A 202 1.04 5.17 22.56
C GLY A 202 -0.46 5.40 22.61
N VAL A 203 -1.18 4.35 22.98
CA VAL A 203 -2.61 4.31 23.26
C VAL A 203 -2.79 4.44 24.77
N LEU A 204 -3.66 5.36 25.20
CA LEU A 204 -4.07 5.51 26.59
C LEU A 204 -5.20 4.51 26.89
N ARG A 205 -5.11 3.86 28.04
CA ARG A 205 -6.10 2.88 28.50
C ARG A 205 -6.60 3.20 29.89
N ASP A 206 -7.86 2.88 30.14
CA ASP A 206 -8.47 2.87 31.48
C ASP A 206 -9.11 1.49 31.67
N GLY A 207 -8.51 0.68 32.54
CA GLY A 207 -8.84 -0.73 32.64
C GLY A 207 -8.61 -1.49 31.34
N GLY A 208 -9.60 -2.26 30.90
CA GLY A 208 -9.61 -3.02 29.64
C GLY A 208 -10.04 -2.23 28.40
N ARG A 209 -10.27 -0.91 28.52
CA ARG A 209 -10.82 -0.05 27.46
C ARG A 209 -9.84 1.02 27.02
N VAL A 210 -9.92 1.40 25.74
CA VAL A 210 -9.19 2.57 25.23
C VAL A 210 -9.77 3.86 25.84
N ALA A 211 -8.88 4.77 26.24
CA ALA A 211 -9.24 6.11 26.71
C ALA A 211 -8.79 7.21 25.70
N GLY A 212 -7.88 6.87 24.79
CA GLY A 212 -7.36 7.82 23.81
C GLY A 212 -5.95 7.50 23.35
N ILE A 213 -5.23 8.54 22.95
CA ILE A 213 -3.85 8.46 22.48
C ILE A 213 -2.98 9.56 23.10
N GLU A 214 -1.67 9.33 23.07
CA GLU A 214 -0.67 10.35 23.36
C GLU A 214 0.43 10.39 22.32
N GLY A 215 1.10 11.53 22.22
CA GLY A 215 2.15 11.69 21.25
C GLY A 215 2.82 13.05 21.28
N THR A 216 3.53 13.36 20.21
CA THR A 216 4.14 14.67 19.95
C THR A 216 3.65 15.25 18.63
N MET A 217 3.32 16.52 18.62
CA MET A 217 2.92 17.26 17.43
C MET A 217 3.77 18.54 17.36
N ARG A 218 4.56 18.68 16.28
CA ARG A 218 5.49 19.79 16.09
C ARG A 218 6.43 20.00 17.31
N GLY A 219 6.92 18.88 17.89
CA GLY A 219 7.85 18.88 19.02
C GLY A 219 7.20 19.08 20.41
N ARG A 220 5.87 19.27 20.49
CA ARG A 220 5.15 19.45 21.77
C ARG A 220 4.33 18.21 22.10
N ARG A 221 4.31 17.78 23.35
CA ARG A 221 3.46 16.69 23.83
C ARG A 221 1.99 17.07 23.73
N PHE A 222 1.16 16.09 23.39
CA PHE A 222 -0.30 16.23 23.41
C PHE A 222 -0.95 14.91 23.81
N SER A 223 -2.21 14.97 24.18
CA SER A 223 -3.10 13.82 24.35
C SER A 223 -4.45 14.10 23.70
N ALA A 224 -5.10 13.03 23.25
CA ALA A 224 -6.46 13.11 22.73
C ALA A 224 -7.28 11.95 23.33
N THR A 225 -8.52 12.22 23.72
CA THR A 225 -9.42 11.24 24.34
C THR A 225 -10.59 10.92 23.42
N ALA A 226 -10.92 9.65 23.31
CA ALA A 226 -12.09 9.16 22.56
C ALA A 226 -12.46 7.76 23.05
N PRO A 227 -13.75 7.39 23.01
CA PRO A 227 -14.19 6.02 23.28
C PRO A 227 -13.81 5.02 22.19
N VAL A 228 -13.47 5.50 20.98
CA VAL A 228 -13.06 4.69 19.84
C VAL A 228 -11.75 5.22 19.27
N VAL A 229 -10.76 4.34 19.13
CA VAL A 229 -9.48 4.63 18.48
C VAL A 229 -9.25 3.62 17.36
N VAL A 230 -8.98 4.11 16.16
CA VAL A 230 -8.63 3.29 14.99
C VAL A 230 -7.18 3.57 14.60
N LEU A 231 -6.34 2.57 14.75
CA LEU A 231 -4.96 2.62 14.28
C LEU A 231 -4.91 2.24 12.78
N ALA A 232 -4.35 3.13 11.98
CA ALA A 232 -4.21 2.99 10.53
C ALA A 232 -2.82 3.52 10.06
N ALA A 233 -1.79 3.27 10.88
CA ALA A 233 -0.44 3.75 10.66
C ALA A 233 0.41 2.83 9.76
N GLY A 234 -0.22 1.83 9.12
CA GLY A 234 0.38 0.89 8.20
C GLY A 234 1.13 -0.26 8.87
N GLY A 235 1.52 -1.28 8.08
CA GLY A 235 2.13 -2.52 8.56
C GLY A 235 3.41 -2.38 9.40
N ILE A 236 4.02 -1.18 9.41
CA ILE A 236 5.19 -0.88 10.24
C ILE A 236 4.82 0.04 11.42
N GLY A 237 3.98 1.03 11.17
CA GLY A 237 3.64 2.05 12.17
C GLY A 237 2.70 1.52 13.26
N THR A 238 1.66 0.81 12.86
CA THR A 238 0.64 0.27 13.77
C THR A 238 1.23 -0.69 14.80
N PRO A 239 2.02 -1.72 14.45
CA PRO A 239 2.60 -2.61 15.47
C PRO A 239 3.52 -1.87 16.45
N ARG A 240 4.26 -0.85 15.99
CA ARG A 240 5.12 -0.05 16.89
C ARG A 240 4.32 0.72 17.94
N ILE A 241 3.17 1.27 17.56
CA ILE A 241 2.28 1.96 18.50
C ILE A 241 1.71 0.96 19.50
N LEU A 242 1.25 -0.20 19.04
CA LEU A 242 0.71 -1.24 19.91
C LEU A 242 1.77 -1.80 20.87
N GLN A 243 2.98 -2.08 20.41
CA GLN A 243 4.12 -2.50 21.26
C GLN A 243 4.41 -1.48 22.35
N ALA A 244 4.48 -0.19 21.98
CA ALA A 244 4.70 0.90 22.93
C ALA A 244 3.55 1.05 23.95
N SER A 245 2.37 0.50 23.62
CA SER A 245 1.18 0.49 24.45
C SER A 245 1.02 -0.80 25.28
N GLY A 246 2.04 -1.68 25.28
CA GLY A 246 2.05 -2.92 26.05
C GLY A 246 1.41 -4.13 25.37
N LEU A 247 0.99 -4.02 24.10
CA LEU A 247 0.52 -5.16 23.28
C LEU A 247 1.72 -5.78 22.55
N SER A 248 2.55 -6.53 23.26
CA SER A 248 3.87 -7.02 22.81
C SER A 248 3.81 -8.04 21.67
N GLN A 249 2.66 -8.68 21.45
CA GLN A 249 2.45 -9.63 20.35
C GLN A 249 2.35 -8.92 18.97
N ALA A 250 2.06 -7.62 18.96
CA ALA A 250 2.07 -6.85 17.72
C ALA A 250 3.46 -6.86 17.07
N GLY A 251 3.51 -7.00 15.75
CA GLY A 251 4.74 -7.06 14.99
C GLY A 251 5.33 -8.46 14.80
N ILE A 252 4.86 -9.48 15.51
CA ILE A 252 5.34 -10.85 15.34
C ILE A 252 4.73 -11.47 14.10
N GLY A 253 5.58 -11.85 13.16
CA GLY A 253 5.19 -12.29 11.81
C GLY A 253 4.85 -11.12 10.90
N MET A 254 5.24 -11.24 9.64
CA MET A 254 5.04 -10.23 8.61
C MET A 254 4.93 -10.90 7.25
N THR A 255 4.08 -10.37 6.39
CA THR A 255 4.14 -10.55 4.95
C THR A 255 4.52 -9.22 4.30
N MET A 256 5.03 -9.24 3.08
CA MET A 256 5.51 -8.02 2.45
C MET A 256 5.15 -7.94 0.96
N ASP A 257 4.48 -8.97 0.42
CA ASP A 257 4.31 -9.15 -1.02
C ASP A 257 5.65 -8.88 -1.70
N THR A 258 6.68 -9.66 -1.32
CA THR A 258 8.06 -9.46 -1.78
C THR A 258 8.08 -9.30 -3.29
N THR A 259 8.63 -8.18 -3.74
CA THR A 259 8.53 -7.74 -5.13
C THR A 259 9.90 -7.64 -5.77
N VAL A 260 9.98 -8.04 -7.03
CA VAL A 260 11.19 -7.89 -7.84
C VAL A 260 10.81 -7.62 -9.29
N MET A 261 11.70 -6.97 -10.04
CA MET A 261 11.54 -6.80 -11.48
C MET A 261 12.57 -7.66 -12.22
N VAL A 262 12.10 -8.29 -13.30
CA VAL A 262 12.93 -8.90 -14.33
C VAL A 262 12.93 -7.98 -15.54
N TYR A 263 14.09 -7.67 -16.05
CA TYR A 263 14.28 -6.77 -17.18
C TYR A 263 14.92 -7.47 -18.35
N GLY A 264 14.59 -7.00 -19.55
CA GLY A 264 15.26 -7.33 -20.79
C GLY A 264 15.34 -6.12 -21.71
N MET A 265 16.37 -6.04 -22.53
CA MET A 265 16.55 -4.95 -23.49
C MET A 265 15.94 -5.34 -24.82
N ASP A 266 15.15 -4.42 -25.39
CA ASP A 266 14.59 -4.55 -26.73
C ASP A 266 15.29 -3.60 -27.72
N LYS A 267 15.12 -3.85 -29.00
CA LYS A 267 15.52 -2.94 -30.09
C LYS A 267 14.50 -1.82 -30.27
N GLU A 268 13.25 -2.09 -29.96
CA GLU A 268 12.11 -1.17 -30.06
C GLU A 268 11.83 -0.42 -28.75
N LYS A 269 10.68 0.25 -28.67
CA LYS A 269 10.23 0.92 -27.45
C LYS A 269 9.88 -0.10 -26.37
N GLY A 270 10.41 0.14 -25.19
CA GLY A 270 10.07 -0.58 -23.97
C GLY A 270 8.98 0.12 -23.14
N THR A 271 8.78 -0.40 -21.93
CA THR A 271 7.69 0.02 -21.01
C THR A 271 8.00 1.29 -20.21
N GLY A 272 9.17 1.92 -20.36
CA GLY A 272 9.63 3.04 -19.53
C GLY A 272 8.72 4.27 -19.55
N ASN A 273 8.19 4.61 -20.71
CA ASN A 273 7.32 5.77 -20.90
C ASN A 273 5.83 5.42 -20.86
N GLU A 274 5.47 4.28 -20.32
CA GLU A 274 4.11 3.78 -20.23
C GLU A 274 3.58 3.83 -18.79
N PRO A 275 2.25 3.84 -18.59
CA PRO A 275 1.68 3.72 -17.24
C PRO A 275 2.08 2.39 -16.59
N PRO A 276 2.42 2.39 -15.29
CA PRO A 276 2.86 1.19 -14.60
C PRO A 276 1.71 0.19 -14.42
N MET A 277 2.00 -1.12 -14.52
CA MET A 277 1.09 -2.22 -14.19
C MET A 277 -0.26 -2.13 -14.93
N THR A 278 -0.24 -2.02 -16.25
CA THR A 278 -1.48 -1.96 -17.06
C THR A 278 -2.02 -3.33 -17.43
N TRP A 279 -1.16 -4.34 -17.40
CA TRP A 279 -1.49 -5.74 -17.62
C TRP A 279 -0.95 -6.57 -16.47
N SER A 280 -1.71 -7.60 -16.07
CA SER A 280 -1.36 -8.48 -14.94
C SER A 280 -1.84 -9.90 -15.18
N TRP A 281 -1.21 -10.85 -14.49
CA TRP A 281 -1.60 -12.24 -14.43
C TRP A 281 -1.33 -12.80 -13.04
N GLU A 282 -2.29 -13.51 -12.49
CA GLU A 282 -2.21 -14.15 -11.18
C GLU A 282 -2.05 -15.66 -11.35
N ASN A 283 -1.11 -16.24 -10.64
CA ASN A 283 -0.90 -17.67 -10.53
C ASN A 283 -1.11 -18.09 -9.08
N ASP A 284 -2.37 -18.30 -8.72
CA ASP A 284 -2.77 -18.64 -7.35
C ASP A 284 -2.18 -19.99 -6.91
N ASP A 285 -2.03 -20.95 -7.83
CA ASP A 285 -1.48 -22.28 -7.55
C ASP A 285 0.00 -22.22 -7.12
N GLU A 286 0.79 -21.42 -7.80
CA GLU A 286 2.21 -21.24 -7.49
C GLU A 286 2.47 -20.06 -6.52
N GLY A 287 1.47 -19.23 -6.27
CA GLY A 287 1.52 -18.13 -5.31
C GLY A 287 2.39 -16.95 -5.75
N TYR A 288 2.14 -16.41 -6.95
CA TYR A 288 2.71 -15.15 -7.41
C TYR A 288 1.85 -14.45 -8.47
N MET A 289 2.03 -13.15 -8.56
CA MET A 289 1.45 -12.30 -9.59
C MET A 289 2.57 -11.74 -10.49
N LEU A 290 2.31 -11.66 -11.79
CA LEU A 290 3.15 -10.96 -12.76
C LEU A 290 2.42 -9.71 -13.27
N SER A 291 3.17 -8.63 -13.54
CA SER A 291 2.61 -7.40 -14.12
C SER A 291 3.66 -6.60 -14.89
N THR A 292 3.23 -5.79 -15.86
CA THR A 292 4.12 -4.93 -16.62
C THR A 292 4.60 -3.75 -15.77
N LEU A 293 5.89 -3.67 -15.49
CA LEU A 293 6.46 -2.59 -14.68
C LEU A 293 7.96 -2.45 -14.91
N ILE A 294 8.44 -1.21 -14.93
CA ILE A 294 9.86 -0.89 -14.74
C ILE A 294 10.04 0.20 -13.68
N ASP A 295 11.23 0.30 -13.12
CA ASP A 295 11.58 1.40 -12.21
C ASP A 295 11.58 2.75 -12.93
N PRO A 296 11.20 3.84 -12.25
CA PRO A 296 11.37 5.19 -12.75
C PRO A 296 12.83 5.47 -13.12
N TRP A 297 13.03 6.28 -14.16
CA TRP A 297 14.31 6.52 -14.83
C TRP A 297 15.51 6.72 -13.89
N LEU A 298 15.43 7.59 -12.86
CA LEU A 298 16.54 7.79 -11.90
C LEU A 298 16.64 6.72 -10.81
N LEU A 299 15.58 5.94 -10.56
CA LEU A 299 15.63 4.87 -9.56
C LEU A 299 16.18 3.55 -10.13
N TYR A 300 16.01 3.36 -11.45
CA TYR A 300 16.52 2.18 -12.14
C TYR A 300 18.01 1.92 -11.89
N PRO A 301 18.95 2.89 -12.13
CA PRO A 301 20.37 2.63 -11.97
C PRO A 301 20.74 2.30 -10.53
N LEU A 302 20.05 2.83 -9.53
CA LEU A 302 20.33 2.54 -8.11
C LEU A 302 20.07 1.06 -7.77
N GLY A 303 19.04 0.46 -8.33
CA GLY A 303 18.77 -0.97 -8.20
C GLY A 303 19.71 -1.83 -9.06
N ALA A 304 19.90 -1.44 -10.32
CA ALA A 304 20.70 -2.18 -11.29
C ALA A 304 22.20 -2.24 -10.94
N MET A 305 22.75 -1.19 -10.33
CA MET A 305 24.15 -1.18 -9.84
C MET A 305 24.43 -2.27 -8.80
N ARG A 306 23.45 -2.67 -8.02
CA ARG A 306 23.58 -3.77 -7.05
C ARG A 306 23.67 -5.14 -7.72
N VAL A 307 23.31 -5.26 -8.99
CA VAL A 307 23.42 -6.48 -9.80
C VAL A 307 24.76 -6.49 -10.56
N GLY A 308 25.15 -5.34 -11.11
CA GLY A 308 26.43 -5.22 -11.82
C GLY A 308 26.48 -4.01 -12.76
N VAL A 309 27.65 -3.81 -13.35
CA VAL A 309 27.90 -2.66 -14.23
C VAL A 309 27.10 -2.74 -15.54
N LYS A 310 27.04 -3.92 -16.18
CA LYS A 310 26.28 -4.11 -17.43
C LYS A 310 24.80 -3.75 -17.28
N PRO A 311 24.05 -4.28 -16.30
CA PRO A 311 22.69 -3.85 -16.00
C PRO A 311 22.57 -2.34 -15.76
N ALA A 312 23.48 -1.75 -14.99
CA ALA A 312 23.44 -0.31 -14.73
C ALA A 312 23.59 0.54 -15.99
N LEU A 313 24.51 0.17 -16.91
CA LEU A 313 24.73 0.87 -18.16
C LEU A 313 23.54 0.82 -19.13
N MET A 314 22.64 -0.17 -19.00
CA MET A 314 21.39 -0.25 -19.77
C MET A 314 20.48 0.95 -19.49
N TRP A 315 20.69 1.71 -18.41
CA TRP A 315 20.03 2.98 -18.15
C TRP A 315 20.08 3.97 -19.33
N ARG A 316 21.19 3.98 -20.09
CA ARG A 316 21.30 4.83 -21.28
C ARG A 316 20.21 4.56 -22.33
N ARG A 317 19.66 3.36 -22.34
CA ARG A 317 18.59 2.91 -23.22
C ARG A 317 17.32 2.51 -22.41
N TRP A 318 17.09 3.18 -21.29
CA TRP A 318 15.98 2.89 -20.38
C TRP A 318 14.61 2.85 -21.11
N GLY A 319 14.41 3.70 -22.13
CA GLY A 319 13.20 3.70 -22.95
C GLY A 319 12.99 2.45 -23.82
N ASN A 320 14.00 1.57 -23.92
CA ASN A 320 13.94 0.29 -24.64
C ASN A 320 13.81 -0.91 -23.68
N LEU A 321 13.79 -0.69 -22.37
CA LEU A 321 13.65 -1.78 -21.41
C LEU A 321 12.22 -2.32 -21.39
N LEU A 322 12.09 -3.62 -21.53
CA LEU A 322 10.90 -4.37 -21.15
C LEU A 322 11.06 -4.81 -19.69
N GLY A 323 9.97 -4.79 -18.93
CA GLY A 323 10.00 -5.17 -17.54
C GLY A 323 8.75 -5.91 -17.10
N VAL A 324 8.96 -7.01 -16.38
CA VAL A 324 7.93 -7.77 -15.68
C VAL A 324 8.22 -7.70 -14.19
N MET A 325 7.26 -7.23 -13.42
CA MET A 325 7.26 -7.29 -11.98
C MET A 325 6.74 -8.65 -11.52
N ILE A 326 7.46 -9.25 -10.61
CA ILE A 326 7.02 -10.41 -9.84
C ILE A 326 6.60 -9.92 -8.47
N LYS A 327 5.44 -10.35 -7.99
CA LYS A 327 4.96 -10.15 -6.64
C LYS A 327 4.65 -11.52 -6.04
N LEU A 328 5.31 -11.86 -4.93
CA LEU A 328 5.15 -13.16 -4.29
C LEU A 328 4.04 -13.14 -3.24
N LYS A 329 3.29 -14.21 -3.14
CA LYS A 329 2.55 -14.58 -1.95
C LYS A 329 3.54 -15.15 -0.93
N ASP A 330 4.26 -14.26 -0.28
CA ASP A 330 5.32 -14.65 0.64
C ASP A 330 4.77 -15.16 1.98
N GLU A 331 5.47 -16.13 2.55
CA GLU A 331 5.10 -16.75 3.82
C GLU A 331 5.22 -15.75 4.98
N ILE A 332 4.43 -15.95 6.02
CA ILE A 332 4.54 -15.17 7.25
C ILE A 332 5.89 -15.48 7.91
N SER A 333 6.76 -14.48 8.02
CA SER A 333 8.09 -14.62 8.63
C SER A 333 8.57 -13.31 9.23
N GLY A 334 9.57 -13.35 10.12
CA GLY A 334 10.16 -12.13 10.69
C GLY A 334 9.16 -11.24 11.43
N GLY A 335 9.20 -9.93 11.16
CA GLY A 335 8.30 -8.97 11.80
C GLY A 335 8.90 -7.59 12.02
N VAL A 336 8.19 -6.77 12.81
CA VAL A 336 8.60 -5.45 13.30
C VAL A 336 8.86 -5.56 14.78
N PHE A 337 10.11 -5.35 15.21
CA PHE A 337 10.54 -5.57 16.58
C PHE A 337 10.73 -4.25 17.35
N PRO A 338 10.71 -4.30 18.71
CA PRO A 338 11.09 -3.16 19.53
C PRO A 338 12.46 -2.60 19.12
N GLY A 339 12.65 -1.28 19.24
CA GLY A 339 13.86 -0.61 18.75
C GLY A 339 13.82 -0.25 17.26
N GLY A 340 12.81 -0.74 16.51
CA GLY A 340 12.57 -0.35 15.12
C GLY A 340 13.21 -1.27 14.08
N THR A 341 13.75 -2.39 14.49
CA THR A 341 14.25 -3.46 13.61
C THR A 341 13.10 -4.06 12.81
N ILE A 342 13.34 -4.30 11.51
CA ILE A 342 12.40 -4.97 10.62
C ILE A 342 13.13 -6.19 10.04
N ARG A 343 12.55 -7.37 10.15
CA ARG A 343 13.07 -8.61 9.59
C ARG A 343 12.07 -9.23 8.64
N LYS A 344 12.54 -9.70 7.51
CA LYS A 344 11.72 -10.43 6.51
C LYS A 344 12.59 -11.46 5.79
N PRO A 345 13.01 -12.54 6.47
CA PRO A 345 13.70 -13.63 5.80
C PRO A 345 12.75 -14.32 4.81
N LEU A 346 13.26 -14.63 3.62
CA LEU A 346 12.54 -15.48 2.66
C LEU A 346 12.65 -16.94 3.09
N THR A 347 11.55 -17.66 3.02
CA THR A 347 11.50 -19.09 3.26
C THR A 347 11.99 -19.86 2.04
N THR A 348 12.23 -21.17 2.20
CA THR A 348 12.56 -22.07 1.08
C THR A 348 11.43 -22.07 0.04
N GLN A 349 10.17 -21.98 0.50
CA GLN A 349 9.01 -21.93 -0.38
C GLN A 349 8.97 -20.61 -1.17
N ASP A 350 9.27 -19.48 -0.53
CA ASP A 350 9.39 -18.18 -1.21
C ASP A 350 10.47 -18.20 -2.28
N ALA A 351 11.63 -18.81 -1.98
CA ALA A 351 12.71 -18.96 -2.94
C ALA A 351 12.32 -19.85 -4.15
N THR A 352 11.55 -20.90 -3.92
CA THR A 352 11.03 -21.78 -4.97
C THR A 352 10.02 -21.05 -5.87
N ARG A 353 9.06 -20.32 -5.27
CA ARG A 353 8.10 -19.46 -5.99
C ARG A 353 8.82 -18.41 -6.83
N LEU A 354 9.81 -17.75 -6.25
CA LEU A 354 10.61 -16.73 -6.94
C LEU A 354 11.35 -17.31 -8.15
N ALA A 355 11.94 -18.49 -8.03
CA ALA A 355 12.65 -19.15 -9.12
C ALA A 355 11.69 -19.53 -10.27
N GLY A 356 10.48 -20.01 -9.96
CA GLY A 356 9.43 -20.30 -10.94
C GLY A 356 8.97 -19.04 -11.67
N ALA A 357 8.59 -18.02 -10.90
CA ALA A 357 8.13 -16.73 -11.42
C ALA A 357 9.19 -16.02 -12.28
N ARG A 358 10.48 -16.10 -11.88
CA ARG A 358 11.59 -15.58 -12.66
C ARG A 358 11.72 -16.27 -14.02
N ARG A 359 11.73 -17.59 -14.06
CA ARG A 359 11.82 -18.35 -15.34
C ARG A 359 10.65 -17.99 -16.27
N MET A 360 9.43 -17.88 -15.73
CA MET A 360 8.26 -17.47 -16.48
C MET A 360 8.43 -16.06 -17.04
N SER A 361 8.85 -15.10 -16.21
CA SER A 361 9.07 -13.72 -16.64
C SER A 361 10.14 -13.60 -17.73
N GLU A 362 11.26 -14.34 -17.61
CA GLU A 362 12.32 -14.38 -18.61
C GLU A 362 11.81 -14.92 -19.97
N ARG A 363 11.02 -16.00 -19.95
CA ARG A 363 10.39 -16.56 -21.17
C ARG A 363 9.45 -15.56 -21.84
N ILE A 364 8.58 -14.91 -21.06
CA ILE A 364 7.65 -13.90 -21.56
C ILE A 364 8.42 -12.70 -22.19
N LEU A 365 9.48 -12.23 -21.53
CA LEU A 365 10.28 -11.13 -22.05
C LEU A 365 11.01 -11.48 -23.35
N ILE A 366 11.54 -12.70 -23.48
CA ILE A 366 12.17 -13.19 -24.73
C ILE A 366 11.14 -13.23 -25.85
N GLU A 367 9.95 -13.81 -25.60
CA GLU A 367 8.85 -13.88 -26.54
C GLU A 367 8.36 -12.47 -26.97
N ALA A 368 8.40 -11.50 -26.02
CA ALA A 368 8.10 -10.10 -26.30
C ALA A 368 9.21 -9.34 -27.07
N GLY A 369 10.34 -9.98 -27.40
CA GLY A 369 11.42 -9.40 -28.21
C GLY A 369 12.65 -8.96 -27.41
N ALA A 370 12.75 -9.28 -26.12
CA ALA A 370 13.97 -8.97 -25.35
C ALA A 370 15.17 -9.83 -25.80
N ASP A 371 16.33 -9.21 -25.89
CA ASP A 371 17.60 -9.92 -26.09
C ASP A 371 17.89 -10.83 -24.88
N PRO A 372 17.97 -12.15 -25.07
CA PRO A 372 18.22 -13.09 -23.97
C PRO A 372 19.51 -12.78 -23.19
N SER A 373 20.52 -12.23 -23.83
CA SER A 373 21.81 -11.87 -23.19
C SER A 373 21.72 -10.64 -22.29
N SER A 374 20.60 -9.91 -22.35
CA SER A 374 20.31 -8.71 -21.59
C SER A 374 19.48 -8.94 -20.34
N LEU A 375 18.93 -10.16 -20.19
CA LEU A 375 18.04 -10.48 -19.07
C LEU A 375 18.75 -10.40 -17.72
N PHE A 376 18.12 -9.76 -16.78
CA PHE A 376 18.55 -9.76 -15.39
C PHE A 376 17.38 -9.49 -14.43
N MET A 377 17.55 -9.93 -13.20
CA MET A 377 16.63 -9.68 -12.10
C MET A 377 17.29 -8.70 -11.11
N ARG A 378 16.60 -7.63 -10.73
CA ARG A 378 17.09 -6.68 -9.73
C ARG A 378 17.00 -7.27 -8.31
N PRO A 379 17.62 -6.64 -7.29
CA PRO A 379 17.44 -7.03 -5.90
C PRO A 379 15.98 -6.91 -5.44
N LEU A 380 15.60 -7.76 -4.49
CA LEU A 380 14.27 -7.80 -3.90
C LEU A 380 13.93 -6.51 -3.15
N MET A 381 12.63 -6.18 -3.13
CA MET A 381 12.07 -5.08 -2.34
C MET A 381 10.85 -5.57 -1.58
N GLY A 382 10.53 -4.88 -0.48
CA GLY A 382 9.27 -4.99 0.21
C GLY A 382 8.30 -3.89 -0.24
N THR A 383 7.15 -4.25 -0.77
CA THR A 383 6.19 -3.25 -1.26
C THR A 383 4.99 -3.05 -0.37
N HIS A 384 4.51 -4.09 0.30
CA HIS A 384 3.31 -4.06 1.13
C HIS A 384 3.56 -4.66 2.51
N PRO A 385 4.34 -3.99 3.40
CA PRO A 385 4.48 -4.46 4.79
C PRO A 385 3.10 -4.69 5.40
N SER A 386 2.79 -5.94 5.78
CA SER A 386 1.45 -6.36 6.18
C SER A 386 1.49 -7.54 7.16
N GLY A 387 0.33 -7.92 7.70
CA GLY A 387 0.21 -9.08 8.56
C GLY A 387 0.90 -8.98 9.92
N THR A 388 1.19 -7.78 10.40
CA THR A 388 1.89 -7.54 11.67
C THR A 388 0.95 -7.40 12.88
N VAL A 389 -0.37 -7.32 12.64
CA VAL A 389 -1.45 -7.29 13.64
C VAL A 389 -2.64 -8.06 13.07
N ARG A 390 -2.48 -9.37 12.89
CA ARG A 390 -3.36 -10.18 12.03
C ARG A 390 -4.73 -10.45 12.62
N ILE A 391 -5.72 -10.47 11.74
CA ILE A 391 -7.03 -11.09 11.97
C ILE A 391 -6.83 -12.56 12.32
N GLY A 392 -7.59 -13.04 13.31
CA GLY A 392 -7.49 -14.40 13.82
C GLY A 392 -6.35 -14.67 14.82
N THR A 393 -5.46 -13.67 15.06
CA THR A 393 -4.41 -13.76 16.10
C THR A 393 -4.50 -12.64 17.12
N MET A 394 -4.50 -11.40 16.69
CA MET A 394 -4.60 -10.20 17.55
C MET A 394 -5.91 -9.45 17.35
N LEU A 395 -6.56 -9.65 16.24
CA LEU A 395 -7.82 -9.00 15.88
C LEU A 395 -8.90 -10.04 15.70
N ASP A 396 -10.12 -9.69 16.08
CA ASP A 396 -11.31 -10.41 15.64
C ASP A 396 -11.68 -10.02 14.20
N THR A 397 -12.80 -10.58 13.71
CA THR A 397 -13.29 -10.31 12.36
C THR A 397 -13.80 -8.88 12.16
N ASP A 398 -14.09 -8.14 13.24
CA ASP A 398 -14.48 -6.74 13.22
C ASP A 398 -13.30 -5.79 13.39
N LEU A 399 -12.07 -6.32 13.25
CA LEU A 399 -10.80 -5.59 13.35
C LEU A 399 -10.52 -5.01 14.75
N LYS A 400 -11.18 -5.53 15.77
CA LYS A 400 -11.04 -5.11 17.16
C LYS A 400 -9.90 -5.88 17.82
N THR A 401 -9.11 -5.19 18.63
CA THR A 401 -8.09 -5.82 19.51
C THR A 401 -8.73 -6.36 20.79
N GLU A 402 -7.95 -6.98 21.67
CA GLU A 402 -8.36 -7.36 23.03
C GLU A 402 -8.77 -6.14 23.89
N VAL A 403 -8.37 -4.92 23.51
CA VAL A 403 -8.71 -3.68 24.22
C VAL A 403 -10.01 -3.12 23.66
N ASP A 404 -11.02 -2.97 24.51
CA ASP A 404 -12.31 -2.43 24.09
C ASP A 404 -12.19 -1.03 23.49
N GLY A 405 -12.82 -0.82 22.33
CA GLY A 405 -12.80 0.43 21.59
C GLY A 405 -11.53 0.68 20.79
N LEU A 406 -10.56 -0.25 20.79
CA LEU A 406 -9.33 -0.14 20.01
C LEU A 406 -9.39 -1.06 18.77
N TYR A 407 -9.32 -0.46 17.60
CA TYR A 407 -9.40 -1.13 16.28
C TYR A 407 -8.16 -0.86 15.45
N VAL A 408 -7.94 -1.73 14.45
CA VAL A 408 -6.86 -1.55 13.46
C VAL A 408 -7.46 -1.63 12.06
N CYS A 409 -7.09 -0.69 11.17
CA CYS A 409 -7.59 -0.66 9.80
C CYS A 409 -6.51 -0.23 8.80
N ASP A 410 -5.60 -1.11 8.50
CA ASP A 410 -4.55 -0.96 7.49
C ASP A 410 -4.01 -2.33 7.06
N ALA A 411 -2.92 -2.37 6.29
CA ALA A 411 -2.34 -3.61 5.80
C ALA A 411 -1.83 -4.55 6.92
N SER A 412 -1.60 -4.05 8.16
CA SER A 412 -1.17 -4.90 9.27
C SER A 412 -2.20 -5.97 9.64
N THR A 413 -3.47 -5.76 9.28
CA THR A 413 -4.60 -6.65 9.62
C THR A 413 -4.63 -7.94 8.81
N PHE A 414 -3.98 -7.99 7.66
CA PHE A 414 -4.09 -9.14 6.77
C PHE A 414 -3.63 -10.43 7.42
N PRO A 415 -4.44 -11.49 7.39
CA PRO A 415 -4.08 -12.76 7.98
C PRO A 415 -3.00 -13.52 7.22
N GLU A 416 -2.89 -13.26 5.91
CA GLU A 416 -1.90 -13.82 4.97
C GLU A 416 -1.44 -12.75 3.98
N SER A 417 -0.41 -13.05 3.18
CA SER A 417 -0.03 -12.22 2.02
C SER A 417 -1.18 -12.17 1.01
N LEU A 418 -1.53 -10.96 0.56
CA LEU A 418 -2.57 -10.81 -0.47
C LEU A 418 -2.08 -11.18 -1.87
N ASP A 419 -0.76 -11.19 -2.11
CA ASP A 419 -0.11 -11.42 -3.42
C ASP A 419 -0.53 -10.44 -4.54
N ARG A 420 -1.32 -9.44 -4.22
CA ARG A 420 -1.96 -8.49 -5.15
C ARG A 420 -2.00 -7.07 -4.59
N PRO A 421 -2.38 -6.04 -5.39
CA PRO A 421 -2.56 -4.68 -4.88
C PRO A 421 -3.56 -4.59 -3.73
N THR A 422 -3.15 -4.01 -2.60
CA THR A 422 -3.84 -4.10 -1.30
C THR A 422 -4.88 -3.02 -1.05
N VAL A 423 -4.86 -1.92 -1.81
CA VAL A 423 -5.58 -0.68 -1.47
C VAL A 423 -7.10 -0.88 -1.47
N LEU A 424 -7.65 -1.61 -2.46
CA LEU A 424 -9.10 -1.84 -2.56
C LEU A 424 -9.61 -2.69 -1.39
N THR A 425 -8.86 -3.73 -1.00
CA THR A 425 -9.17 -4.55 0.17
C THR A 425 -9.16 -3.72 1.46
N ILE A 426 -8.16 -2.84 1.65
CA ILE A 426 -8.09 -1.96 2.83
C ILE A 426 -9.27 -1.01 2.89
N ILE A 427 -9.70 -0.46 1.75
CA ILE A 427 -10.88 0.40 1.67
C ILE A 427 -12.15 -0.38 2.04
N GLY A 428 -12.31 -1.60 1.51
CA GLY A 428 -13.44 -2.47 1.85
C GLY A 428 -13.50 -2.76 3.35
N LEU A 429 -12.37 -3.14 3.95
CA LEU A 429 -12.27 -3.31 5.40
C LEU A 429 -12.61 -2.04 6.18
N GLY A 430 -12.18 -0.87 5.70
CA GLY A 430 -12.46 0.41 6.34
C GLY A 430 -13.95 0.79 6.30
N LYS A 431 -14.64 0.57 5.18
CA LYS A 431 -16.09 0.80 5.06
C LYS A 431 -16.86 -0.18 5.95
N ARG A 432 -16.49 -1.47 5.95
CA ARG A 432 -17.08 -2.48 6.82
C ARG A 432 -16.90 -2.12 8.30
N LEU A 433 -15.70 -1.73 8.72
CA LEU A 433 -15.43 -1.28 10.09
C LEU A 433 -16.28 -0.04 10.45
N ALA A 434 -16.37 0.95 9.58
CA ALA A 434 -17.20 2.11 9.82
C ALA A 434 -18.69 1.75 9.99
N GLY A 435 -19.21 0.83 9.17
CA GLY A 435 -20.55 0.27 9.32
C GLY A 435 -20.75 -0.39 10.70
N HIS A 436 -19.81 -1.24 11.13
CA HIS A 436 -19.82 -1.86 12.45
C HIS A 436 -19.83 -0.81 13.58
N LEU A 437 -18.97 0.20 13.53
CA LEU A 437 -18.90 1.26 14.53
C LEU A 437 -20.14 2.15 14.60
N LEU A 438 -20.91 2.21 13.52
CA LEU A 438 -22.19 2.94 13.43
C LEU A 438 -23.40 2.07 13.85
N GLY A 439 -23.19 0.80 14.21
CA GLY A 439 -24.24 -0.12 14.61
C GLY A 439 -25.05 -0.67 13.42
N ALA A 440 -24.54 -0.55 12.19
CA ALA A 440 -25.14 -1.21 11.04
C ALA A 440 -24.91 -2.72 11.16
N SER A 441 -25.96 -3.52 11.34
CA SER A 441 -25.87 -4.97 11.27
C SER A 441 -25.32 -5.39 9.90
N PRO A 442 -24.43 -6.39 9.82
CA PRO A 442 -24.06 -6.96 8.54
C PRO A 442 -25.35 -7.41 7.81
N SER A 443 -25.56 -6.92 6.61
CA SER A 443 -26.71 -7.30 5.79
C SER A 443 -26.72 -8.82 5.62
N ARG A 444 -27.66 -9.51 6.27
CA ARG A 444 -27.99 -10.89 5.86
C ARG A 444 -28.49 -10.79 4.42
N GLU A 445 -27.78 -11.40 3.49
CA GLU A 445 -28.33 -11.63 2.16
C GLU A 445 -29.66 -12.36 2.34
N VAL A 446 -30.74 -11.69 1.93
CA VAL A 446 -32.01 -12.39 1.68
C VAL A 446 -31.74 -13.18 0.41
N SER A 447 -31.52 -14.47 0.57
CA SER A 447 -31.48 -15.41 -0.57
C SER A 447 -32.80 -15.30 -1.33
N PRO A 448 -32.76 -15.25 -2.69
CA PRO A 448 -33.96 -15.20 -3.51
C PRO A 448 -34.80 -16.48 -3.43
#